data_bfeacff185e46b2129cd7d2f15269a5c
#
_entry.id   bfeacff185e46b2129cd7d2f15269a5c
#
_cell.length_a   1.000
_cell.length_b   1.000
_cell.length_c   1.000
_cell.angle_alpha   90.00
_cell.angle_beta   90.00
_cell.angle_gamma   90.00
#
_symmetry.space_group_name_H-M   'P 1'
#
loop_
_entity.id
_entity.type
_entity.pdbx_description
1 polymer ?
#
loop_
_entity_poly.entity_id
_entity_poly.type
_entity_poly.pdbx_seq_one_letter_code
_entity_poly.pdbx_strand_id
1 'polypeptide(L)'
;MPEVTYTTTMKLPVAAVWDFVKDMNNWAPFLTGYQQHEILSETDSIWTLKGDVGILSRVVKLKAHVTEWAGPERVSFTLTGLNEQVEGGGTLLMAPQLGQAPPLPPKLGLFKRLVAGFFRLMMRLFNGKAPERPALPVATDGSGSLLSFTLRMEAGGATGPLVNAMLEPVLLPAAEDLANKIAAHLETRLSG
;
A
#
# COMPACT_ATOMS: atom_id res chain seq x y z
N MET A 1 -8.58 -5.60 -14.76
CA MET A 1 -8.12 -5.67 -13.35
C MET A 1 -7.06 -4.61 -13.13
N PRO A 2 -7.35 -3.51 -12.45
CA PRO A 2 -6.33 -2.54 -12.05
C PRO A 2 -5.28 -3.19 -11.15
N GLU A 3 -4.01 -3.06 -11.54
CA GLU A 3 -2.86 -3.57 -10.78
C GLU A 3 -1.82 -2.47 -10.65
N VAL A 4 -1.25 -2.35 -9.47
CA VAL A 4 -0.18 -1.41 -9.18
C VAL A 4 0.94 -2.11 -8.45
N THR A 5 2.17 -1.74 -8.77
CA THR A 5 3.36 -2.15 -8.03
C THR A 5 4.07 -0.90 -7.54
N TYR A 6 4.36 -0.87 -6.26
CA TYR A 6 5.16 0.16 -5.61
C TYR A 6 6.39 -0.47 -4.98
N THR A 7 7.53 0.14 -5.21
CA THR A 7 8.81 -0.31 -4.65
C THR A 7 9.46 0.85 -3.90
N THR A 8 9.90 0.59 -2.68
CA THR A 8 10.61 1.55 -1.84
C THR A 8 11.82 0.91 -1.19
N THR A 9 12.77 1.72 -0.77
CA THR A 9 13.94 1.30 -0.02
C THR A 9 13.86 1.82 1.41
N MET A 10 14.32 1.00 2.35
CA MET A 10 14.44 1.36 3.77
C MET A 10 15.87 1.17 4.21
N LYS A 11 16.34 2.00 5.14
CA LYS A 11 17.68 1.92 5.74
C LYS A 11 17.80 0.85 6.81
N LEU A 12 16.90 -0.13 6.80
CA LEU A 12 16.79 -1.16 7.82
C LEU A 12 16.99 -2.54 7.20
N PRO A 13 17.57 -3.49 7.94
CA PRO A 13 17.70 -4.84 7.47
C PRO A 13 16.31 -5.49 7.31
N VAL A 14 16.18 -6.41 6.33
CA VAL A 14 14.94 -7.12 6.02
C VAL A 14 14.31 -7.75 7.26
N ALA A 15 15.10 -8.31 8.17
CA ALA A 15 14.61 -8.92 9.40
C ALA A 15 13.86 -7.93 10.30
N ALA A 16 14.36 -6.71 10.44
CA ALA A 16 13.71 -5.67 11.25
C ALA A 16 12.39 -5.18 10.62
N VAL A 17 12.36 -5.06 9.29
CA VAL A 17 11.13 -4.73 8.56
C VAL A 17 10.11 -5.86 8.69
N TRP A 18 10.56 -7.11 8.56
CA TRP A 18 9.72 -8.29 8.72
C TRP A 18 9.09 -8.39 10.11
N ASP A 19 9.89 -8.20 11.15
CA ASP A 19 9.40 -8.26 12.54
C ASP A 19 8.29 -7.25 12.82
N PHE A 20 8.27 -6.16 12.09
CA PHE A 20 7.21 -5.16 12.17
C PHE A 20 5.99 -5.52 11.30
N VAL A 21 6.18 -5.87 10.03
CA VAL A 21 5.07 -6.06 9.07
C VAL A 21 4.33 -7.38 9.25
N LYS A 22 4.97 -8.40 9.85
CA LYS A 22 4.31 -9.68 10.15
C LYS A 22 3.13 -9.55 11.13
N ASP A 23 3.13 -8.52 11.97
CA ASP A 23 1.99 -8.21 12.85
C ASP A 23 1.17 -7.06 12.23
N MET A 24 -0.03 -7.41 11.75
CA MET A 24 -0.96 -6.46 11.13
C MET A 24 -1.33 -5.30 12.06
N ASN A 25 -1.37 -5.50 13.37
CA ASN A 25 -1.69 -4.46 14.34
C ASN A 25 -0.70 -3.28 14.30
N ASN A 26 0.54 -3.54 13.92
CA ASN A 26 1.58 -2.51 13.87
C ASN A 26 1.36 -1.47 12.77
N TRP A 27 0.82 -1.88 11.62
CA TRP A 27 0.74 -1.05 10.42
C TRP A 27 -0.68 -0.82 9.90
N ALA A 28 -1.67 -1.64 10.32
CA ALA A 28 -3.06 -1.46 9.90
C ALA A 28 -3.57 -0.02 10.10
N PRO A 29 -3.27 0.67 11.23
CA PRO A 29 -3.70 2.05 11.43
C PRO A 29 -3.14 3.06 10.44
N PHE A 30 -2.08 2.71 9.69
CA PHE A 30 -1.49 3.58 8.68
C PHE A 30 -2.23 3.53 7.33
N LEU A 31 -3.07 2.51 7.12
CA LEU A 31 -3.89 2.43 5.92
C LEU A 31 -4.89 3.58 5.84
N THR A 32 -4.89 4.25 4.70
CA THR A 32 -5.88 5.31 4.43
C THR A 32 -7.29 4.71 4.43
N GLY A 33 -8.18 5.31 5.23
CA GLY A 33 -9.55 4.82 5.41
C GLY A 33 -9.71 3.66 6.38
N TYR A 34 -8.64 3.22 7.05
CA TYR A 34 -8.73 2.18 8.07
C TYR A 34 -9.72 2.53 9.18
N GLN A 35 -10.58 1.58 9.53
CA GLN A 35 -11.50 1.68 10.66
C GLN A 35 -11.17 0.63 11.72
N GLN A 36 -11.13 -0.62 11.32
CA GLN A 36 -10.80 -1.76 12.18
C GLN A 36 -10.43 -2.99 11.37
N HIS A 37 -9.78 -3.94 12.01
CA HIS A 37 -9.65 -5.29 11.50
C HIS A 37 -9.87 -6.32 12.60
N GLU A 38 -10.23 -7.53 12.20
CA GLU A 38 -10.45 -8.68 13.06
C GLU A 38 -9.63 -9.86 12.52
N ILE A 39 -8.77 -10.41 13.35
CA ILE A 39 -7.96 -11.59 13.02
C ILE A 39 -8.79 -12.83 13.34
N LEU A 40 -9.15 -13.61 12.32
CA LEU A 40 -9.94 -14.84 12.48
C LEU A 40 -9.06 -16.06 12.69
N SER A 41 -7.90 -16.10 12.04
CA SER A 41 -6.91 -17.18 12.14
C SER A 41 -5.52 -16.64 11.78
N GLU A 42 -4.52 -17.52 11.71
CA GLU A 42 -3.17 -17.16 11.23
C GLU A 42 -3.15 -16.67 9.79
N THR A 43 -4.14 -17.07 8.99
CA THR A 43 -4.22 -16.75 7.55
C THR A 43 -5.39 -15.86 7.18
N ASP A 44 -6.42 -15.76 8.01
CA ASP A 44 -7.66 -15.08 7.69
C ASP A 44 -7.91 -13.88 8.59
N SER A 45 -8.31 -12.77 7.99
CA SER A 45 -8.70 -11.55 8.69
C SER A 45 -9.81 -10.80 7.95
N ILE A 46 -10.61 -10.05 8.70
CA ILE A 46 -11.64 -9.16 8.14
C ILE A 46 -11.21 -7.72 8.36
N TRP A 47 -11.28 -6.92 7.31
CA TRP A 47 -10.90 -5.52 7.30
C TRP A 47 -12.10 -4.64 6.99
N THR A 48 -12.29 -3.60 7.79
CA THR A 48 -13.28 -2.56 7.53
C THR A 48 -12.56 -1.28 7.15
N LEU A 49 -12.76 -0.85 5.92
CA LEU A 49 -12.15 0.34 5.35
C LEU A 49 -13.24 1.33 4.92
N LYS A 50 -13.00 2.61 5.13
CA LYS A 50 -13.86 3.68 4.63
C LYS A 50 -13.18 4.35 3.44
N GLY A 51 -13.78 4.23 2.28
CA GLY A 51 -13.35 4.92 1.06
C GLY A 51 -14.19 6.17 0.85
N ASP A 52 -13.54 7.31 0.70
CA ASP A 52 -14.18 8.56 0.32
C ASP A 52 -13.76 8.91 -1.12
N VAL A 53 -14.71 8.83 -2.05
CA VAL A 53 -14.49 9.18 -3.46
C VAL A 53 -15.42 10.34 -3.81
N GLY A 54 -14.89 11.56 -3.68
CA GLY A 54 -15.64 12.79 -3.90
C GLY A 54 -16.82 12.93 -2.92
N ILE A 55 -18.04 12.95 -3.45
CA ILE A 55 -19.28 13.06 -2.64
C ILE A 55 -19.77 11.69 -2.11
N LEU A 56 -19.14 10.59 -2.52
CA LEU A 56 -19.51 9.24 -2.11
C LEU A 56 -18.55 8.74 -1.04
N SER A 57 -19.10 8.47 0.14
CA SER A 57 -18.40 7.77 1.22
C SER A 57 -18.97 6.37 1.37
N ARG A 58 -18.13 5.35 1.30
CA ARG A 58 -18.54 3.95 1.45
C ARG A 58 -17.67 3.22 2.45
N VAL A 59 -18.30 2.36 3.23
CA VAL A 59 -17.62 1.41 4.10
C VAL A 59 -17.56 0.08 3.39
N VAL A 60 -16.35 -0.40 3.12
CA VAL A 60 -16.07 -1.68 2.47
C VAL A 60 -15.54 -2.65 3.52
N LYS A 61 -16.12 -3.85 3.55
CA LYS A 61 -15.60 -4.96 4.35
C LYS A 61 -14.95 -5.97 3.41
N LEU A 62 -13.68 -6.29 3.69
CA LEU A 62 -12.88 -7.22 2.92
C LEU A 62 -12.44 -8.38 3.82
N LYS A 63 -12.56 -9.60 3.31
CA LYS A 63 -11.85 -10.74 3.87
C LYS A 63 -10.49 -10.82 3.18
N ALA A 64 -9.41 -10.79 3.95
CA ALA A 64 -8.07 -11.08 3.50
C ALA A 64 -7.71 -12.52 3.89
N HIS A 65 -7.17 -13.27 2.93
CA HIS A 65 -6.64 -14.62 3.15
C HIS A 65 -5.20 -14.69 2.66
N VAL A 66 -4.28 -15.00 3.56
CA VAL A 66 -2.87 -15.19 3.22
C VAL A 66 -2.70 -16.54 2.56
N THR A 67 -2.29 -16.54 1.30
CA THR A 67 -2.10 -17.74 0.48
C THR A 67 -0.67 -18.27 0.54
N GLU A 68 0.29 -17.40 0.86
CA GLU A 68 1.69 -17.76 1.02
C GLU A 68 2.33 -16.92 2.13
N TRP A 69 2.92 -17.58 3.09
CA TRP A 69 3.63 -16.99 4.21
C TRP A 69 5.07 -17.46 4.22
N ALA A 70 5.88 -16.90 3.33
CA ALA A 70 7.32 -17.22 3.17
C ALA A 70 8.17 -16.04 3.68
N GLY A 71 7.98 -15.68 4.95
CA GLY A 71 8.74 -14.61 5.58
C GLY A 71 10.20 -14.98 5.83
N PRO A 72 11.14 -14.03 5.74
CA PRO A 72 10.90 -12.60 5.53
C PRO A 72 10.78 -12.17 4.06
N GLU A 73 10.85 -13.07 3.10
CA GLU A 73 11.04 -12.73 1.68
C GLU A 73 9.74 -12.41 0.96
N ARG A 74 8.68 -13.17 1.27
CA ARG A 74 7.41 -13.05 0.52
C ARG A 74 6.19 -13.30 1.40
N VAL A 75 5.16 -12.49 1.16
CA VAL A 75 3.79 -12.74 1.61
C VAL A 75 2.86 -12.52 0.44
N SER A 76 1.98 -13.49 0.15
CA SER A 76 0.94 -13.36 -0.87
C SER A 76 -0.44 -13.52 -0.23
N PHE A 77 -1.42 -12.75 -0.69
CA PHE A 77 -2.77 -12.77 -0.14
C PHE A 77 -3.82 -12.51 -1.20
N THR A 78 -5.04 -12.96 -0.92
CA THR A 78 -6.25 -12.63 -1.67
C THR A 78 -7.19 -11.77 -0.84
N LEU A 79 -8.00 -10.97 -1.53
CA LEU A 79 -9.02 -10.11 -0.95
C LEU A 79 -10.37 -10.44 -1.56
N THR A 80 -11.39 -10.56 -0.72
CA THR A 80 -12.78 -10.80 -1.15
C THR A 80 -13.69 -9.83 -0.42
N GLY A 81 -14.51 -9.10 -1.16
CA GLY A 81 -15.51 -8.20 -0.60
C GLY A 81 -16.61 -8.96 0.10
N LEU A 82 -17.01 -8.53 1.30
CA LEU A 82 -18.10 -9.13 2.08
C LEU A 82 -19.42 -8.37 1.90
N ASN A 83 -19.36 -7.08 1.63
CA ASN A 83 -20.53 -6.21 1.42
C ASN A 83 -20.54 -5.52 0.06
N GLU A 84 -19.48 -5.67 -0.72
CA GLU A 84 -19.33 -5.14 -2.07
C GLU A 84 -18.78 -6.25 -2.97
N GLN A 85 -19.11 -6.20 -4.26
CA GLN A 85 -18.54 -7.14 -5.24
C GLN A 85 -17.13 -6.68 -5.62
N VAL A 86 -16.17 -6.94 -4.74
CA VAL A 86 -14.76 -6.59 -4.95
C VAL A 86 -13.93 -7.84 -4.72
N GLU A 87 -13.04 -8.11 -5.64
CA GLU A 87 -12.03 -9.17 -5.53
C GLU A 87 -10.64 -8.58 -5.79
N GLY A 88 -9.64 -9.19 -5.21
CA GLY A 88 -8.29 -8.73 -5.39
C GLY A 88 -7.25 -9.61 -4.72
N GLY A 89 -6.09 -9.05 -4.55
CA GLY A 89 -4.98 -9.69 -3.86
C GLY A 89 -3.70 -8.94 -4.09
N GLY A 90 -2.66 -9.40 -3.47
CA GLY A 90 -1.37 -8.75 -3.59
C GLY A 90 -0.23 -9.64 -3.14
N THR A 91 0.97 -9.11 -3.34
CA THR A 91 2.21 -9.73 -2.90
C THR A 91 3.12 -8.68 -2.32
N LEU A 92 3.66 -8.95 -1.14
CA LEU A 92 4.73 -8.21 -0.53
C LEU A 92 6.03 -9.00 -0.72
N LEU A 93 7.02 -8.36 -1.35
CA LEU A 93 8.37 -8.89 -1.50
C LEU A 93 9.35 -8.03 -0.72
N MET A 94 10.25 -8.66 -0.01
CA MET A 94 11.33 -8.01 0.72
C MET A 94 12.66 -8.65 0.33
N ALA A 95 13.65 -7.81 0.02
CA ALA A 95 14.99 -8.27 -0.32
C ALA A 95 16.05 -7.35 0.30
N PRO A 96 17.26 -7.86 0.60
CA PRO A 96 18.36 -7.00 0.98
C PRO A 96 18.70 -6.02 -0.16
N GLN A 97 18.95 -4.78 0.17
CA GLN A 97 19.42 -3.80 -0.80
C GLN A 97 20.90 -4.02 -1.07
N LEU A 98 21.21 -4.71 -2.15
CA LEU A 98 22.59 -4.92 -2.60
C LEU A 98 22.99 -3.76 -3.51
N GLY A 99 23.46 -2.65 -2.94
CA GLY A 99 24.22 -1.58 -3.64
C GLY A 99 23.70 -1.06 -5.00
N GLN A 100 22.48 -1.38 -5.42
CA GLN A 100 21.90 -0.91 -6.68
C GLN A 100 20.97 0.27 -6.43
N ALA A 101 21.10 1.28 -7.29
CA ALA A 101 20.17 2.41 -7.31
C ALA A 101 18.72 1.93 -7.49
N PRO A 102 17.73 2.52 -6.78
CA PRO A 102 16.34 2.15 -6.92
C PRO A 102 15.92 2.25 -8.40
N PRO A 103 15.09 1.32 -8.89
CA PRO A 103 14.54 1.42 -10.24
C PRO A 103 13.81 2.75 -10.39
N LEU A 104 14.11 3.47 -11.45
CA LEU A 104 13.46 4.74 -11.76
C LEU A 104 11.93 4.53 -11.81
N PRO A 105 11.14 5.39 -11.16
CA PRO A 105 9.69 5.29 -11.22
C PRO A 105 9.23 5.30 -12.68
N PRO A 106 8.25 4.47 -13.05
CA PRO A 106 7.76 4.42 -14.43
C PRO A 106 7.35 5.82 -14.88
N LYS A 107 7.81 6.24 -16.05
CA LYS A 107 7.45 7.54 -16.63
C LYS A 107 5.94 7.57 -16.85
N LEU A 108 5.22 8.24 -15.97
CA LEU A 108 3.78 8.45 -16.12
C LEU A 108 3.52 9.22 -17.41
N GLY A 109 2.68 8.67 -18.29
CA GLY A 109 2.19 9.38 -19.48
C GLY A 109 1.53 10.70 -19.11
N LEU A 110 1.51 11.65 -20.05
CA LEU A 110 1.06 13.03 -19.84
C LEU A 110 -0.35 13.12 -19.21
N PHE A 111 -1.24 12.20 -19.59
CA PHE A 111 -2.60 12.11 -19.07
C PHE A 111 -2.62 11.68 -17.58
N LYS A 112 -1.80 10.70 -17.19
CA LYS A 112 -1.66 10.28 -15.77
C LYS A 112 -1.06 11.40 -14.90
N ARG A 113 -0.21 12.26 -15.46
CA ARG A 113 0.33 13.45 -14.77
C ARG A 113 -0.75 14.53 -14.52
N LEU A 114 -1.68 14.72 -15.46
CA LEU A 114 -2.82 15.65 -15.31
C LEU A 114 -3.81 15.15 -14.25
N VAL A 115 -4.16 13.87 -14.27
CA VAL A 115 -5.07 13.26 -13.29
C VAL A 115 -4.43 13.26 -11.90
N ALA A 116 -3.15 12.92 -11.78
CA ALA A 116 -2.42 13.00 -10.51
C ALA A 116 -2.29 14.45 -10.00
N GLY A 117 -2.16 15.43 -10.90
CA GLY A 117 -2.17 16.86 -10.57
C GLY A 117 -3.53 17.33 -10.05
N PHE A 118 -4.61 16.89 -10.68
CA PHE A 118 -5.97 17.21 -10.25
C PHE A 118 -6.30 16.58 -8.90
N PHE A 119 -5.88 15.32 -8.68
CA PHE A 119 -6.09 14.62 -7.42
C PHE A 119 -5.24 15.25 -6.28
N ARG A 120 -4.00 15.66 -6.59
CA ARG A 120 -3.15 16.40 -5.64
C ARG A 120 -3.75 17.76 -5.27
N LEU A 121 -4.40 18.43 -6.21
CA LEU A 121 -5.10 19.68 -5.96
C LEU A 121 -6.36 19.47 -5.10
N MET A 122 -7.12 18.40 -5.36
CA MET A 122 -8.27 18.00 -4.54
C MET A 122 -7.86 17.62 -3.11
N MET A 123 -6.82 16.81 -2.96
CA MET A 123 -6.28 16.44 -1.63
C MET A 123 -5.76 17.68 -0.87
N ARG A 124 -5.21 18.66 -1.57
CA ARG A 124 -4.76 19.93 -0.97
C ARG A 124 -5.91 20.81 -0.48
N LEU A 125 -7.07 20.76 -1.15
CA LEU A 125 -8.29 21.48 -0.75
C LEU A 125 -8.97 20.84 0.46
N PHE A 126 -8.83 19.52 0.65
CA PHE A 126 -9.50 18.80 1.72
C PHE A 126 -8.60 18.46 2.93
N ASN A 127 -7.28 18.48 2.82
CA ASN A 127 -6.39 18.01 3.90
C ASN A 127 -5.09 18.82 4.09
N GLY A 128 -5.04 20.07 3.72
CA GLY A 128 -4.13 21.11 4.24
C GLY A 128 -2.62 20.92 4.16
N LYS A 129 -2.05 19.78 3.73
CA LYS A 129 -0.61 19.60 3.43
C LYS A 129 -0.39 18.37 2.55
N ALA A 130 0.14 18.59 1.34
CA ALA A 130 0.72 17.48 0.57
C ALA A 130 1.97 16.97 1.33
N PRO A 131 2.17 15.65 1.50
CA PRO A 131 3.41 15.16 2.05
C PRO A 131 4.56 15.55 1.13
N GLU A 132 5.52 16.30 1.65
CA GLU A 132 6.83 16.47 1.01
C GLU A 132 7.46 15.07 0.91
N ARG A 133 7.89 14.70 -0.29
CA ARG A 133 8.66 13.48 -0.48
C ARG A 133 9.99 13.66 0.25
N PRO A 134 10.27 12.95 1.35
CA PRO A 134 11.63 12.87 1.83
C PRO A 134 12.43 12.12 0.76
N ALA A 135 13.45 12.73 0.21
CA ALA A 135 14.46 12.01 -0.54
C ALA A 135 15.13 11.04 0.46
N LEU A 136 14.74 9.77 0.40
CA LEU A 136 15.33 8.75 1.25
C LEU A 136 16.81 8.64 0.90
N PRO A 137 17.73 8.88 1.84
CA PRO A 137 19.14 8.69 1.58
C PRO A 137 19.39 7.20 1.33
N VAL A 138 20.03 6.92 0.22
CA VAL A 138 20.45 5.56 -0.16
C VAL A 138 21.46 5.07 0.89
N ALA A 139 21.14 4.00 1.59
CA ALA A 139 22.09 3.31 2.44
C ALA A 139 23.16 2.66 1.54
N THR A 140 24.40 3.13 1.64
CA THR A 140 25.52 2.66 0.81
C THR A 140 26.27 1.47 1.42
N ASP A 141 25.86 1.01 2.60
CA ASP A 141 26.56 -0.01 3.41
C ASP A 141 25.92 -1.39 3.42
N GLY A 142 24.94 -1.66 2.56
CA GLY A 142 24.28 -2.97 2.46
C GLY A 142 23.33 -3.32 3.62
N SER A 143 23.09 -2.39 4.56
CA SER A 143 22.17 -2.59 5.69
C SER A 143 20.71 -2.28 5.36
N GLY A 144 20.41 -1.87 4.13
CA GLY A 144 19.07 -1.52 3.68
C GLY A 144 18.24 -2.70 3.17
N SER A 145 16.94 -2.48 3.07
CA SER A 145 15.99 -3.40 2.43
C SER A 145 15.23 -2.75 1.30
N LEU A 146 14.92 -3.56 0.29
CA LEU A 146 14.00 -3.24 -0.79
C LEU A 146 12.66 -3.87 -0.47
N LEU A 147 11.61 -3.05 -0.45
CA LEU A 147 10.23 -3.47 -0.24
C LEU A 147 9.45 -3.24 -1.52
N SER A 148 8.89 -4.30 -2.09
CA SER A 148 8.03 -4.21 -3.27
C SER A 148 6.65 -4.74 -2.94
N PHE A 149 5.64 -3.91 -3.12
CA PHE A 149 4.25 -4.23 -2.87
C PHE A 149 3.46 -4.19 -4.18
N THR A 150 2.87 -5.30 -4.55
CA THR A 150 1.94 -5.38 -5.68
C THR A 150 0.54 -5.56 -5.15
N LEU A 151 -0.39 -4.76 -5.63
CA LEU A 151 -1.81 -4.83 -5.30
C LEU A 151 -2.63 -4.82 -6.58
N ARG A 152 -3.57 -5.75 -6.68
CA ARG A 152 -4.59 -5.81 -7.72
C ARG A 152 -5.98 -5.84 -7.09
N MET A 153 -6.90 -5.11 -7.68
CA MET A 153 -8.30 -5.08 -7.23
C MET A 153 -9.22 -4.95 -8.42
N GLU A 154 -10.37 -5.59 -8.33
CA GLU A 154 -11.42 -5.51 -9.33
C GLU A 154 -12.78 -5.41 -8.66
N ALA A 155 -13.56 -4.45 -9.09
CA ALA A 155 -14.97 -4.35 -8.72
C ALA A 155 -15.84 -5.01 -9.78
N GLY A 156 -16.74 -5.87 -9.35
CA GLY A 156 -17.74 -6.55 -10.17
C GLY A 156 -19.06 -5.79 -10.22
N GLY A 157 -20.07 -6.45 -10.84
CA GLY A 157 -21.43 -5.93 -10.95
C GLY A 157 -21.60 -4.83 -11.99
N ALA A 158 -22.80 -4.26 -12.05
CA ALA A 158 -23.18 -3.28 -13.06
C ALA A 158 -22.36 -1.97 -12.99
N THR A 159 -21.88 -1.60 -11.82
CA THR A 159 -21.04 -0.40 -11.57
C THR A 159 -19.55 -0.70 -11.62
N GLY A 160 -19.16 -1.97 -11.78
CA GLY A 160 -17.77 -2.43 -11.79
C GLY A 160 -16.85 -1.63 -12.71
N PRO A 161 -17.18 -1.41 -14.00
CA PRO A 161 -16.31 -0.65 -14.89
C PRO A 161 -16.04 0.78 -14.42
N LEU A 162 -17.02 1.46 -13.85
CA LEU A 162 -16.86 2.80 -13.30
C LEU A 162 -15.97 2.79 -12.06
N VAL A 163 -16.20 1.85 -11.15
CA VAL A 163 -15.39 1.71 -9.92
C VAL A 163 -13.94 1.36 -10.26
N ASN A 164 -13.72 0.45 -11.21
CA ASN A 164 -12.37 0.07 -11.65
C ASN A 164 -11.60 1.24 -12.26
N ALA A 165 -12.26 2.10 -13.04
CA ALA A 165 -11.65 3.32 -13.57
C ALA A 165 -11.27 4.32 -12.47
N MET A 166 -12.00 4.32 -11.35
CA MET A 166 -11.70 5.17 -10.18
C MET A 166 -10.63 4.55 -9.27
N LEU A 167 -10.53 3.23 -9.18
CA LEU A 167 -9.53 2.53 -8.37
C LEU A 167 -8.10 2.72 -8.92
N GLU A 168 -7.92 2.67 -10.23
CA GLU A 168 -6.60 2.75 -10.85
C GLU A 168 -5.76 3.98 -10.40
N PRO A 169 -6.28 5.21 -10.39
CA PRO A 169 -5.52 6.38 -9.94
C PRO A 169 -5.32 6.46 -8.41
N VAL A 170 -6.08 5.70 -7.63
CA VAL A 170 -6.05 5.73 -6.16
C VAL A 170 -5.13 4.68 -5.56
N LEU A 171 -5.03 3.52 -6.19
CA LEU A 171 -4.26 2.39 -5.64
C LEU A 171 -2.77 2.71 -5.47
N LEU A 172 -2.13 3.35 -6.45
CA LEU A 172 -0.71 3.67 -6.38
C LEU A 172 -0.39 4.69 -5.27
N PRO A 173 -1.09 5.83 -5.16
CA PRO A 173 -0.89 6.75 -4.04
C PRO A 173 -1.15 6.12 -2.67
N ALA A 174 -2.13 5.22 -2.55
CA ALA A 174 -2.42 4.53 -1.29
C ALA A 174 -1.29 3.56 -0.89
N ALA A 175 -0.74 2.82 -1.84
CA ALA A 175 0.41 1.94 -1.61
C ALA A 175 1.67 2.75 -1.23
N GLU A 176 1.91 3.88 -1.91
CA GLU A 176 3.02 4.80 -1.62
C GLU A 176 2.88 5.40 -0.21
N ASP A 177 1.71 5.88 0.16
CA ASP A 177 1.43 6.47 1.48
C ASP A 177 1.67 5.46 2.61
N LEU A 178 1.15 4.24 2.46
CA LEU A 178 1.35 3.16 3.44
C LEU A 178 2.83 2.82 3.62
N ALA A 179 3.55 2.60 2.52
CA ALA A 179 4.96 2.24 2.56
C ALA A 179 5.80 3.35 3.21
N ASN A 180 5.53 4.61 2.88
CA ASN A 180 6.22 5.76 3.46
C ASN A 180 5.93 5.91 4.96
N LYS A 181 4.71 5.68 5.42
CA LYS A 181 4.36 5.71 6.85
C LYS A 181 5.05 4.60 7.63
N ILE A 182 5.09 3.39 7.07
CA ILE A 182 5.83 2.26 7.67
C ILE A 182 7.32 2.60 7.78
N ALA A 183 7.93 3.08 6.70
CA ALA A 183 9.33 3.46 6.68
C ALA A 183 9.66 4.53 7.73
N ALA A 184 8.90 5.62 7.75
CA ALA A 184 9.09 6.72 8.69
C ALA A 184 8.93 6.25 10.15
N HIS A 185 7.93 5.41 10.43
CA HIS A 185 7.71 4.87 11.77
C HIS A 185 8.87 3.99 12.25
N LEU A 186 9.36 3.11 11.39
CA LEU A 186 10.48 2.22 11.70
C LEU A 186 11.79 2.99 11.89
N GLU A 187 12.08 3.94 11.01
CA GLU A 187 13.30 4.76 11.10
C GLU A 187 13.31 5.61 12.38
N THR A 188 12.16 6.15 12.81
CA THR A 188 12.06 6.91 14.05
C THR A 188 12.30 6.05 15.28
N ARG A 189 11.79 4.82 15.32
CA ARG A 189 11.97 3.90 16.46
C ARG A 189 13.39 3.41 16.65
N LEU A 190 14.18 3.35 15.59
CA LEU A 190 15.54 2.81 15.64
C LEU A 190 16.62 3.90 15.71
N SER A 191 16.21 5.18 15.61
CA SER A 191 17.09 6.34 15.76
C SER A 191 17.10 6.91 17.20
N GLY A 192 16.26 6.39 18.09
CA GLY A 192 16.18 6.74 19.52
C GLY A 192 16.65 5.61 20.41
#